data_92a9f9c5273a1c9601cf785de1ae1af6
#
_entry.id   92a9f9c5273a1c9601cf785de1ae1af6
#
_cell.length_a   1.000
_cell.length_b   1.000
_cell.length_c   1.000
_cell.angle_alpha   90.00
_cell.angle_beta   90.00
_cell.angle_gamma   90.00
#
_symmetry.space_group_name_H-M   'P 1'
#
loop_
_entity.id
_entity.type
_entity.pdbx_description
1 polymer ?
#
loop_
_entity_poly.entity_id
_entity_poly.type
_entity_poly.pdbx_seq_one_letter_code
_entity_poly.pdbx_strand_id
1 'polypeptide(L)'
;MRRQGALLLVLAGWATGSIAHPVTPSEELRPPVGGAPAETRQIRVEPLGALDLEREFSALQGRELRTRRITILPGGSVAWHEHEQRPGVAYILSGTLVEYRQDGAGVRAIVRKAGDAVFESSGVLHGWRNTSGTTATAVVIDLVPQGN
;
A
#
# COMPACT_ATOMS: atom_id res chain seq x y z
N MET A 1 39.73 -39.71 -47.91
CA MET A 1 39.31 -38.27 -47.78
C MET A 1 37.97 -38.23 -47.06
N ARG A 2 37.96 -37.94 -45.75
CA ARG A 2 36.76 -37.81 -44.90
C ARG A 2 36.51 -36.34 -44.67
N ARG A 3 35.36 -35.81 -45.14
CA ARG A 3 34.92 -34.45 -44.91
C ARG A 3 34.20 -34.41 -43.55
N GLN A 4 34.75 -33.67 -42.60
CA GLN A 4 34.09 -33.34 -41.33
C GLN A 4 33.12 -32.17 -41.57
N GLY A 5 31.84 -32.43 -41.39
CA GLY A 5 30.81 -31.36 -41.36
C GLY A 5 30.74 -30.77 -39.95
N ALA A 6 31.01 -29.50 -39.84
CA ALA A 6 30.80 -28.74 -38.58
C ALA A 6 29.31 -28.43 -38.39
N LEU A 7 28.74 -28.90 -37.28
CA LEU A 7 27.39 -28.60 -36.86
C LEU A 7 27.41 -27.26 -36.09
N LEU A 8 26.85 -26.23 -36.68
CA LEU A 8 26.67 -24.91 -35.99
C LEU A 8 25.45 -25.02 -35.06
N LEU A 9 25.68 -24.99 -33.76
CA LEU A 9 24.62 -24.90 -32.76
C LEU A 9 24.25 -23.44 -32.61
N VAL A 10 23.07 -23.03 -33.10
CA VAL A 10 22.50 -21.71 -32.87
C VAL A 10 21.79 -21.75 -31.51
N LEU A 11 22.40 -21.18 -30.48
CA LEU A 11 21.76 -20.91 -29.21
C LEU A 11 20.81 -19.72 -29.34
N ALA A 12 19.53 -19.98 -29.45
CA ALA A 12 18.50 -18.95 -29.34
C ALA A 12 18.41 -18.49 -27.87
N GLY A 13 19.01 -17.35 -27.57
CA GLY A 13 18.88 -16.69 -26.27
C GLY A 13 17.45 -16.15 -26.10
N TRP A 14 16.71 -16.70 -25.17
CA TRP A 14 15.42 -16.16 -24.74
C TRP A 14 15.70 -14.94 -23.86
N ALA A 15 15.56 -13.74 -24.40
CA ALA A 15 15.54 -12.53 -23.61
C ALA A 15 14.19 -12.46 -22.89
N THR A 16 14.18 -12.80 -21.60
CA THR A 16 13.04 -12.52 -20.71
C THR A 16 12.99 -11.03 -20.47
N GLY A 17 12.30 -10.31 -21.35
CA GLY A 17 11.98 -8.91 -21.13
C GLY A 17 11.03 -8.80 -19.93
N SER A 18 11.54 -8.35 -18.79
CA SER A 18 10.69 -7.83 -17.70
C SER A 18 9.90 -6.65 -18.25
N ILE A 19 8.62 -6.83 -18.47
CA ILE A 19 7.71 -5.72 -18.77
C ILE A 19 7.51 -4.98 -17.45
N ALA A 20 8.39 -4.02 -17.17
CA ALA A 20 8.15 -3.03 -16.16
C ALA A 20 6.93 -2.20 -16.66
N HIS A 21 5.76 -2.44 -16.07
CA HIS A 21 4.63 -1.54 -16.28
C HIS A 21 5.06 -0.14 -15.82
N PRO A 22 4.89 0.90 -16.64
CA PRO A 22 5.17 2.25 -16.19
C PRO A 22 4.22 2.55 -15.03
N VAL A 23 4.78 2.72 -13.82
CA VAL A 23 4.04 3.26 -12.69
C VAL A 23 3.76 4.71 -13.06
N THR A 24 2.55 4.99 -13.51
CA THR A 24 2.11 6.37 -13.71
C THR A 24 2.23 7.08 -12.37
N PRO A 25 2.95 8.22 -12.29
CA PRO A 25 3.00 8.99 -11.06
C PRO A 25 1.57 9.30 -10.59
N SER A 26 1.28 9.08 -9.31
CA SER A 26 0.00 9.46 -8.72
C SER A 26 -0.22 10.94 -8.99
N GLU A 27 -1.37 11.30 -9.56
CA GLU A 27 -1.69 12.69 -9.90
C GLU A 27 -1.69 13.53 -8.62
N GLU A 28 -0.72 14.44 -8.51
CA GLU A 28 -0.66 15.39 -7.41
C GLU A 28 -1.81 16.38 -7.54
N LEU A 29 -2.84 16.21 -6.71
CA LEU A 29 -3.92 17.18 -6.60
C LEU A 29 -3.49 18.30 -5.66
N ARG A 30 -3.84 19.54 -6.02
CA ARG A 30 -3.77 20.64 -5.06
C ARG A 30 -4.63 20.25 -3.85
N PRO A 31 -4.13 20.44 -2.60
CA PRO A 31 -4.89 20.09 -1.41
C PRO A 31 -6.28 20.72 -1.50
N PRO A 32 -7.38 19.96 -1.40
CA PRO A 32 -8.69 20.54 -1.32
C PRO A 32 -8.75 21.41 -0.06
N VAL A 33 -9.51 22.51 -0.13
CA VAL A 33 -9.76 23.41 1.00
C VAL A 33 -10.18 22.55 2.20
N GLY A 34 -9.33 22.50 3.25
CA GLY A 34 -9.62 21.71 4.45
C GLY A 34 -8.50 20.79 4.96
N GLY A 35 -7.36 20.68 4.27
CA GLY A 35 -6.17 19.96 4.77
C GLY A 35 -6.39 18.47 5.09
N ALA A 36 -5.43 17.88 5.80
CA ALA A 36 -5.51 16.51 6.29
C ALA A 36 -6.68 16.33 7.27
N PRO A 37 -7.37 15.15 7.27
CA PRO A 37 -8.53 14.94 8.14
C PRO A 37 -8.12 14.82 9.61
N ALA A 38 -8.78 15.58 10.48
CA ALA A 38 -8.58 15.53 11.93
C ALA A 38 -9.35 14.37 12.59
N GLU A 39 -10.38 13.84 11.92
CA GLU A 39 -11.29 12.86 12.49
C GLU A 39 -11.46 11.64 11.58
N THR A 40 -11.56 10.46 12.22
CA THR A 40 -12.00 9.22 11.58
C THR A 40 -13.51 9.15 11.62
N ARG A 41 -14.13 9.03 10.42
CA ARG A 41 -15.58 8.98 10.31
C ARG A 41 -16.04 8.21 9.07
N GLN A 42 -17.27 7.68 9.13
CA GLN A 42 -17.90 6.93 8.02
C GLN A 42 -17.00 5.83 7.46
N ILE A 43 -16.35 5.10 8.37
CA ILE A 43 -15.55 3.93 8.03
C ILE A 43 -16.13 2.68 8.68
N ARG A 44 -15.81 1.54 8.07
CA ARG A 44 -15.98 0.21 8.65
C ARG A 44 -14.63 -0.49 8.63
N VAL A 45 -14.22 -1.03 9.77
CA VAL A 45 -13.01 -1.85 9.90
C VAL A 45 -13.44 -3.27 10.21
N GLU A 46 -12.98 -4.22 9.42
CA GLU A 46 -13.27 -5.64 9.55
C GLU A 46 -11.94 -6.40 9.69
N PRO A 47 -11.70 -7.10 10.82
CA PRO A 47 -10.54 -7.95 10.96
C PRO A 47 -10.66 -9.15 10.02
N LEU A 48 -9.58 -9.47 9.30
CA LEU A 48 -9.52 -10.62 8.40
C LEU A 48 -8.67 -11.75 8.99
N GLY A 49 -7.74 -11.44 9.90
CA GLY A 49 -6.89 -12.39 10.57
C GLY A 49 -5.57 -11.77 11.03
N ALA A 50 -4.85 -12.53 11.83
CA ALA A 50 -3.51 -12.20 12.30
C ALA A 50 -2.65 -13.46 12.39
N LEU A 51 -1.33 -13.28 12.24
CA LEU A 51 -0.31 -14.31 12.40
C LEU A 51 0.62 -13.88 13.54
N ASP A 52 0.76 -14.74 14.54
CA ASP A 52 1.74 -14.59 15.61
C ASP A 52 3.16 -14.75 15.02
N LEU A 53 3.95 -13.68 15.06
CA LEU A 53 5.27 -13.67 14.47
C LEU A 53 6.37 -14.22 15.40
N GLU A 54 6.12 -14.36 16.69
CA GLU A 54 7.09 -14.94 17.62
C GLU A 54 7.43 -16.39 17.26
N ARG A 55 6.44 -17.13 16.75
CA ARG A 55 6.61 -18.52 16.30
C ARG A 55 7.42 -18.65 15.01
N GLU A 56 7.44 -17.60 14.22
CA GLU A 56 8.14 -17.56 12.93
C GLU A 56 9.57 -17.00 13.08
N PHE A 57 9.69 -15.93 13.92
CA PHE A 57 10.94 -15.21 14.10
C PHE A 57 11.10 -14.75 15.55
N SER A 58 12.07 -15.29 16.28
CA SER A 58 12.33 -14.93 17.69
C SER A 58 12.60 -13.43 17.90
N ALA A 59 13.13 -12.74 16.89
CA ALA A 59 13.35 -11.29 16.92
C ALA A 59 12.05 -10.46 16.87
N LEU A 60 10.90 -11.08 16.57
CA LEU A 60 9.59 -10.45 16.48
C LEU A 60 8.67 -10.85 17.63
N GLN A 61 9.26 -11.19 18.79
CA GLN A 61 8.51 -11.52 20.00
C GLN A 61 7.51 -10.40 20.36
N GLY A 62 6.28 -10.79 20.69
CA GLY A 62 5.21 -9.86 21.03
C GLY A 62 4.67 -9.05 19.85
N ARG A 63 4.92 -9.50 18.61
CA ARG A 63 4.42 -8.89 17.37
C ARG A 63 3.50 -9.83 16.61
N GLU A 64 2.52 -9.26 15.93
CA GLU A 64 1.66 -9.98 14.99
C GLU A 64 1.62 -9.28 13.63
N LEU A 65 1.48 -10.06 12.57
CA LEU A 65 1.10 -9.59 11.24
C LEU A 65 -0.41 -9.60 11.15
N ARG A 66 -1.02 -8.42 11.20
CA ARG A 66 -2.48 -8.25 11.21
C ARG A 66 -2.97 -7.86 9.82
N THR A 67 -4.11 -8.41 9.43
CA THR A 67 -4.79 -8.07 8.18
C THR A 67 -6.22 -7.59 8.47
N ARG A 68 -6.60 -6.45 7.88
CA ARG A 68 -7.93 -5.83 8.03
C ARG A 68 -8.44 -5.33 6.69
N ARG A 69 -9.75 -5.37 6.51
CA ARG A 69 -10.43 -4.63 5.46
C ARG A 69 -10.94 -3.31 6.02
N ILE A 70 -10.65 -2.23 5.33
CA ILE A 70 -11.14 -0.89 5.66
C ILE A 70 -12.02 -0.43 4.52
N THR A 71 -13.28 -0.10 4.84
CA THR A 71 -14.25 0.46 3.91
C THR A 71 -14.52 1.90 4.30
N ILE A 72 -14.37 2.83 3.36
CA ILE A 72 -14.56 4.28 3.57
C ILE A 72 -15.70 4.73 2.67
N LEU A 73 -16.82 5.15 3.28
CA LEU A 73 -17.99 5.64 2.58
C LEU A 73 -17.72 7.01 1.94
N PRO A 74 -18.55 7.45 0.96
CA PRO A 74 -18.47 8.81 0.44
C PRO A 74 -18.45 9.86 1.56
N GLY A 75 -17.50 10.80 1.52
CA GLY A 75 -17.29 11.79 2.57
C GLY A 75 -16.60 11.28 3.84
N GLY A 76 -16.30 9.98 3.91
CA GLY A 76 -15.59 9.38 5.03
C GLY A 76 -14.10 9.72 5.07
N SER A 77 -13.48 9.51 6.23
CA SER A 77 -12.07 9.83 6.46
C SER A 77 -11.44 8.92 7.51
N VAL A 78 -10.13 8.71 7.37
CA VAL A 78 -9.26 8.21 8.44
C VAL A 78 -8.43 9.39 8.93
N ALA A 79 -8.48 9.66 10.22
CA ALA A 79 -7.76 10.77 10.83
C ALA A 79 -6.26 10.72 10.56
N TRP A 80 -5.63 11.87 10.65
CA TRP A 80 -4.17 12.01 10.61
C TRP A 80 -3.52 11.15 11.68
N HIS A 81 -2.58 10.29 11.31
CA HIS A 81 -1.91 9.35 12.21
C HIS A 81 -0.51 8.99 11.69
N GLU A 82 0.29 8.38 12.57
CA GLU A 82 1.64 7.94 12.27
C GLU A 82 1.75 6.41 12.25
N HIS A 83 2.85 5.92 11.67
CA HIS A 83 3.18 4.50 11.56
C HIS A 83 4.46 4.11 12.32
N GLU A 84 4.83 4.84 13.37
CA GLU A 84 5.94 4.46 14.20
C GLU A 84 5.68 3.09 14.86
N GLN A 85 6.64 2.18 14.75
CA GLN A 85 6.55 0.80 15.24
C GLN A 85 5.37 -0.03 14.71
N ARG A 86 4.72 0.48 13.66
CA ARG A 86 3.59 -0.18 13.00
C ARG A 86 3.72 -0.12 11.47
N PRO A 87 4.83 -0.63 10.91
CA PRO A 87 5.00 -0.65 9.45
C PRO A 87 3.95 -1.54 8.82
N GLY A 88 3.50 -1.14 7.61
CA GLY A 88 2.48 -1.88 6.90
C GLY A 88 2.37 -1.48 5.44
N VAL A 89 1.34 -2.01 4.81
CA VAL A 89 0.92 -1.67 3.47
C VAL A 89 -0.60 -1.61 3.39
N ALA A 90 -1.12 -0.55 2.79
CA ALA A 90 -2.52 -0.46 2.37
C ALA A 90 -2.61 -0.74 0.87
N TYR A 91 -3.36 -1.76 0.47
CA TYR A 91 -3.65 -2.07 -0.93
C TYR A 91 -5.09 -1.70 -1.24
N ILE A 92 -5.28 -0.80 -2.21
CA ILE A 92 -6.61 -0.32 -2.59
C ILE A 92 -7.29 -1.36 -3.48
N LEU A 93 -8.37 -1.96 -2.97
CA LEU A 93 -9.16 -2.96 -3.70
C LEU A 93 -10.13 -2.32 -4.68
N SER A 94 -10.77 -1.22 -4.27
CA SER A 94 -11.80 -0.56 -5.08
C SER A 94 -11.96 0.90 -4.69
N GLY A 95 -12.50 1.68 -5.62
CA GLY A 95 -12.76 3.11 -5.43
C GLY A 95 -11.52 3.96 -5.55
N THR A 96 -11.65 5.21 -5.08
CA THR A 96 -10.59 6.22 -5.11
C THR A 96 -10.55 6.95 -3.77
N LEU A 97 -9.36 7.16 -3.26
CA LEU A 97 -9.10 7.86 -1.99
C LEU A 97 -8.08 8.98 -2.22
N VAL A 98 -8.15 10.01 -1.41
CA VAL A 98 -7.10 11.03 -1.31
C VAL A 98 -6.31 10.74 -0.05
N GLU A 99 -5.04 10.40 -0.22
CA GLU A 99 -4.07 10.33 0.86
C GLU A 99 -3.46 11.72 1.08
N TYR A 100 -3.56 12.23 2.28
CA TYR A 100 -2.77 13.37 2.75
C TYR A 100 -1.54 12.79 3.42
N ARG A 101 -0.35 13.09 2.91
CA ARG A 101 0.89 12.48 3.40
C ARG A 101 1.93 13.55 3.67
N GLN A 102 2.53 13.53 4.85
CA GLN A 102 3.68 14.35 5.18
C GLN A 102 4.96 13.65 4.76
N ASP A 103 5.81 14.38 4.10
CA ASP A 103 7.22 14.04 3.86
C ASP A 103 8.09 15.26 4.16
N GLY A 104 9.39 15.16 3.91
CA GLY A 104 10.32 16.25 4.20
C GLY A 104 10.02 17.59 3.51
N ALA A 105 9.13 17.63 2.52
CA ALA A 105 8.70 18.83 1.77
C ALA A 105 7.37 19.42 2.28
N GLY A 106 6.68 18.78 3.21
CA GLY A 106 5.40 19.19 3.75
C GLY A 106 4.28 18.18 3.51
N VAL A 107 3.02 18.63 3.61
CA VAL A 107 1.85 17.78 3.39
C VAL A 107 1.43 17.82 1.92
N ARG A 108 1.37 16.64 1.28
CA ARG A 108 0.88 16.46 -0.08
C ARG A 108 -0.43 15.69 -0.09
N ALA A 109 -1.31 16.03 -1.02
CA ALA A 109 -2.52 15.27 -1.30
C ALA A 109 -2.28 14.39 -2.55
N ILE A 110 -2.41 13.08 -2.40
CA ILE A 110 -2.11 12.09 -3.43
C ILE A 110 -3.38 11.28 -3.70
N VAL A 111 -3.79 11.19 -4.96
CA VAL A 111 -4.91 10.33 -5.34
C VAL A 111 -4.43 8.89 -5.40
N ARG A 112 -5.15 8.00 -4.70
CA ARG A 112 -4.92 6.56 -4.70
C ARG A 112 -6.13 5.85 -5.32
N LYS A 113 -5.87 4.89 -6.20
CA LYS A 113 -6.88 4.16 -6.98
C LYS A 113 -6.79 2.66 -6.71
N ALA A 114 -7.80 1.93 -7.11
CA ALA A 114 -7.73 0.47 -7.12
C ALA A 114 -6.46 -0.04 -7.83
N GLY A 115 -5.73 -0.94 -7.17
CA GLY A 115 -4.44 -1.48 -7.60
C GLY A 115 -3.23 -0.79 -6.98
N ASP A 116 -3.39 0.38 -6.34
CA ASP A 116 -2.28 1.05 -5.68
C ASP A 116 -1.92 0.35 -4.36
N ALA A 117 -0.60 0.19 -4.12
CA ALA A 117 -0.03 -0.21 -2.84
C ALA A 117 0.64 0.99 -2.17
N VAL A 118 0.24 1.29 -0.94
CA VAL A 118 0.75 2.40 -0.14
C VAL A 118 1.54 1.86 1.03
N PHE A 119 2.85 2.05 1.00
CA PHE A 119 3.73 1.61 2.07
C PHE A 119 3.73 2.63 3.22
N GLU A 120 3.53 2.11 4.42
CA GLU A 120 3.37 2.84 5.67
C GLU A 120 4.55 2.46 6.57
N SER A 121 5.66 3.17 6.44
CA SER A 121 6.87 2.95 7.25
C SER A 121 6.95 3.90 8.44
N SER A 122 7.86 3.64 9.37
CA SER A 122 8.16 4.57 10.46
C SER A 122 8.46 5.98 9.94
N GLY A 123 7.92 6.99 10.62
CA GLY A 123 8.02 8.40 10.23
C GLY A 123 7.01 8.86 9.18
N VAL A 124 6.18 7.95 8.65
CA VAL A 124 5.06 8.35 7.79
C VAL A 124 3.93 8.87 8.67
N LEU A 125 3.56 10.13 8.41
CA LEU A 125 2.35 10.77 8.92
C LEU A 125 1.39 10.93 7.76
N HIS A 126 0.17 10.39 7.87
CA HIS A 126 -0.83 10.51 6.83
C HIS A 126 -2.27 10.39 7.35
N GLY A 127 -3.22 10.69 6.46
CA GLY A 127 -4.64 10.49 6.67
C GLY A 127 -5.34 10.34 5.34
N TRP A 128 -6.57 9.86 5.34
CA TRP A 128 -7.30 9.52 4.13
C TRP A 128 -8.66 10.21 4.07
N ARG A 129 -9.07 10.61 2.85
CA ARG A 129 -10.45 11.03 2.58
C ARG A 129 -11.00 10.34 1.36
N ASN A 130 -12.24 9.93 1.45
CA ASN A 130 -13.03 9.58 0.29
C ASN A 130 -13.79 10.82 -0.18
N THR A 131 -13.24 11.51 -1.18
CA THR A 131 -13.86 12.68 -1.80
C THR A 131 -14.73 12.30 -3.00
N SER A 132 -14.79 11.00 -3.33
CA SER A 132 -15.60 10.49 -4.44
C SER A 132 -17.05 10.23 -4.01
N GLY A 133 -17.93 10.05 -5.00
CA GLY A 133 -19.33 9.67 -4.77
C GLY A 133 -19.53 8.16 -4.55
N THR A 134 -18.47 7.34 -4.53
CA THR A 134 -18.53 5.89 -4.37
C THR A 134 -17.74 5.41 -3.17
N THR A 135 -18.11 4.26 -2.63
CA THR A 135 -17.37 3.62 -1.54
C THR A 135 -15.99 3.17 -2.02
N ALA A 136 -14.97 3.39 -1.20
CA ALA A 136 -13.63 2.88 -1.41
C ALA A 136 -13.29 1.80 -0.37
N THR A 137 -12.52 0.80 -0.78
CA THR A 137 -12.13 -0.32 0.09
C THR A 137 -10.64 -0.59 -0.08
N ALA A 138 -9.95 -0.79 1.05
CA ALA A 138 -8.56 -1.20 1.10
C ALA A 138 -8.38 -2.42 2.00
N VAL A 139 -7.37 -3.24 1.71
CA VAL A 139 -6.80 -4.20 2.66
C VAL A 139 -5.55 -3.58 3.24
N VAL A 140 -5.47 -3.56 4.57
CA VAL A 140 -4.31 -3.09 5.31
C VAL A 140 -3.66 -4.29 6.01
N ILE A 141 -2.38 -4.45 5.76
CA ILE A 141 -1.53 -5.48 6.39
C ILE A 141 -0.46 -4.72 7.16
N ASP A 142 -0.43 -4.87 8.48
CA ASP A 142 0.51 -4.16 9.34
C ASP A 142 1.11 -5.07 10.43
N LEU A 143 2.36 -4.78 10.79
CA LEU A 143 2.99 -5.36 11.97
C LEU A 143 2.60 -4.51 13.18
N VAL A 144 2.02 -5.16 14.18
CA VAL A 144 1.57 -4.48 15.40
C VAL A 144 2.00 -5.24 16.64
N PRO A 145 2.04 -4.60 17.84
CA PRO A 145 2.10 -5.32 19.09
C PRO A 145 0.91 -6.28 19.23
N GLN A 146 1.14 -7.46 19.81
CA GLN A 146 0.06 -8.42 20.08
C GLN A 146 -0.98 -7.82 21.01
N GLY A 147 -2.26 -8.05 20.73
CA GLY A 147 -3.36 -7.60 21.59
C GLY A 147 -3.80 -6.15 21.34
N ASN A 148 -3.40 -5.54 20.24
CA ASN A 148 -3.84 -4.20 19.80
C ASN A 148 -4.95 -4.26 18.78
#